data_ed7374f6881d51fb5aced68daf7122fd
#
_entry.id   ed7374f6881d51fb5aced68daf7122fd
#
_cell.length_a   1.000
_cell.length_b   1.000
_cell.length_c   1.000
_cell.angle_alpha   90.00
_cell.angle_beta   90.00
_cell.angle_gamma   90.00
#
_symmetry.space_group_name_H-M   'P 1'
#
loop_
_entity.id
_entity.type
_entity.pdbx_description
1 polymer ?
#
loop_
_entity_poly.entity_id
_entity_poly.type
_entity_poly.pdbx_seq_one_letter_code
_entity_poly.pdbx_strand_id
1 'polypeptide(L)'
;HRDLHKEYRRQRQMCIRDRYQGIRPAPGYPSQPDHTEKGTMWDLMNVEKEIGVELTESFAMLPSASVSGLYFAGKSSQYFNVGKVTPDQVKEYADRKGQDFKTAERWLSPILSYEP
;
A
#
# COMPACT_ATOMS: atom_id res chain seq x y z
N HIS A 1 -31.23 18.06 -0.09
CA HIS A 1 -30.83 17.67 -0.88
C HIS A 1 -29.59 16.77 -1.08
N ARG A 2 -29.85 15.47 -0.91
CA ARG A 2 -28.87 14.42 -1.07
C ARG A 2 -28.26 14.38 -2.47
N ASP A 3 -29.05 14.65 -3.50
CA ASP A 3 -28.61 14.55 -4.89
C ASP A 3 -27.64 15.68 -5.27
N LEU A 4 -27.88 16.88 -4.75
CA LEU A 4 -26.99 18.02 -4.94
C LEU A 4 -25.64 17.80 -4.26
N HIS A 5 -25.63 17.20 -3.07
CA HIS A 5 -24.40 16.88 -2.35
C HIS A 5 -23.58 15.79 -3.05
N LYS A 6 -24.25 14.77 -3.60
CA LYS A 6 -23.58 13.72 -4.37
C LYS A 6 -22.95 14.27 -5.64
N GLU A 7 -23.66 15.11 -6.35
CA GLU A 7 -23.18 15.73 -7.58
C GLU A 7 -22.00 16.67 -7.31
N TYR A 8 -22.09 17.45 -6.26
CA TYR A 8 -21.02 18.36 -5.84
C TYR A 8 -19.75 17.59 -5.44
N ARG A 9 -19.89 16.50 -4.70
CA ARG A 9 -18.78 15.62 -4.36
C ARG A 9 -18.14 15.00 -5.59
N ARG A 10 -18.96 14.55 -6.53
CA ARG A 10 -18.49 13.93 -7.76
C ARG A 10 -17.70 14.92 -8.61
N GLN A 11 -18.20 16.13 -8.78
CA GLN A 11 -17.49 17.20 -9.49
C GLN A 11 -16.17 17.55 -8.80
N ARG A 12 -16.17 17.64 -7.49
CA ARG A 12 -14.97 17.96 -6.74
C ARG A 12 -13.93 16.85 -6.86
N GLN A 13 -14.35 15.59 -6.81
CA GLN A 13 -13.45 14.46 -7.00
C GLN A 13 -12.89 14.41 -8.43
N MET A 14 -13.70 14.67 -9.42
CA MET A 14 -13.24 14.75 -10.81
C MET A 14 -12.24 15.88 -11.02
N CYS A 15 -12.50 17.06 -10.48
CA CYS A 15 -11.56 18.19 -10.54
C CYS A 15 -10.24 17.89 -9.84
N ILE A 16 -10.27 17.21 -8.72
CA ILE A 16 -9.07 16.80 -8.01
C ILE A 16 -8.29 15.76 -8.81
N ARG A 17 -8.98 14.78 -9.42
CA ARG A 17 -8.35 13.78 -10.28
C ARG A 17 -7.67 14.42 -11.49
N ASP A 18 -8.33 15.37 -12.13
CA ASP A 18 -7.79 16.03 -13.31
C ASP A 18 -6.54 16.86 -13.00
N ARG A 19 -6.46 17.41 -11.79
CA ARG A 19 -5.32 18.22 -11.34
C ARG A 19 -4.22 17.42 -10.68
N TYR A 20 -4.55 16.28 -10.10
CA TYR A 20 -3.58 15.44 -9.42
C TYR A 20 -2.84 14.57 -10.43
N GLN A 21 -1.55 14.84 -10.58
CA GLN A 21 -0.67 14.05 -11.44
C GLN A 21 0.18 13.13 -10.56
N GLY A 22 -0.28 11.91 -10.37
CA GLY A 22 0.38 10.96 -9.52
C GLY A 22 -0.48 9.75 -9.23
N ILE A 23 0.00 8.92 -8.33
CA ILE A 23 -0.71 7.72 -7.89
C ILE A 23 -0.77 7.66 -6.36
N ARG A 24 -1.70 6.88 -5.85
CA ARG A 24 -1.85 6.68 -4.40
C ARG A 24 -1.98 5.18 -4.08
N PRO A 25 -0.90 4.42 -4.25
CA PRO A 25 -0.91 2.99 -3.98
C PRO A 25 -0.95 2.71 -2.49
N ALA A 26 -1.60 1.61 -2.14
CA ALA A 26 -1.67 1.13 -0.77
C ALA A 26 -0.93 -0.20 -0.64
N PRO A 27 -0.31 -0.50 0.52
CA PRO A 27 0.29 -1.80 0.75
C PRO A 27 -0.70 -2.94 0.62
N GLY A 28 -0.32 -4.00 -0.07
CA GLY A 28 -1.17 -5.15 -0.35
C GLY A 28 -1.81 -5.15 -1.72
N TYR A 29 -1.67 -4.08 -2.49
CA TYR A 29 -2.17 -3.98 -3.86
C TYR A 29 -1.06 -4.25 -4.88
N PRO A 30 -1.41 -4.51 -6.16
CA PRO A 30 -0.43 -5.01 -7.15
C PRO A 30 0.85 -4.21 -7.33
N SER A 31 0.82 -2.89 -7.17
CA SER A 31 2.03 -2.06 -7.28
C SER A 31 2.86 -2.01 -6.00
N GLN A 32 2.30 -2.46 -4.89
CA GLN A 32 2.97 -2.48 -3.60
C GLN A 32 2.47 -3.68 -2.79
N PRO A 33 2.83 -4.91 -3.18
CA PRO A 33 2.18 -6.11 -2.64
C PRO A 33 2.52 -6.45 -1.19
N ASP A 34 3.59 -5.92 -0.63
CA ASP A 34 4.05 -6.26 0.71
C ASP A 34 3.33 -5.45 1.79
N HIS A 35 2.55 -6.13 2.62
CA HIS A 35 1.83 -5.52 3.74
C HIS A 35 2.75 -5.00 4.85
N THR A 36 3.98 -5.52 4.95
CA THR A 36 4.90 -5.12 6.04
C THR A 36 5.35 -3.66 5.93
N GLU A 37 5.15 -3.01 4.79
CA GLU A 37 5.42 -1.58 4.62
C GLU A 37 4.57 -0.73 5.56
N LYS A 38 3.42 -1.21 6.00
CA LYS A 38 2.59 -0.50 6.99
C LYS A 38 3.33 -0.28 8.30
N GLY A 39 4.20 -1.22 8.70
CA GLY A 39 5.01 -1.06 9.90
C GLY A 39 5.88 0.19 9.85
N THR A 40 6.56 0.40 8.73
CA THR A 40 7.37 1.60 8.51
C THR A 40 6.50 2.87 8.52
N MET A 41 5.33 2.83 7.89
CA MET A 41 4.40 3.97 7.89
C MET A 41 3.92 4.32 9.29
N TRP A 42 3.60 3.30 10.11
CA TRP A 42 3.14 3.51 11.49
C TRP A 42 4.24 4.11 12.37
N ASP A 43 5.48 3.64 12.21
CA ASP A 43 6.61 4.20 12.95
C ASP A 43 6.92 5.63 12.52
N LEU A 44 6.96 5.88 11.23
CA LEU A 44 7.31 7.19 10.67
C LEU A 44 6.31 8.27 11.09
N MET A 45 5.03 7.96 11.06
CA MET A 45 3.96 8.91 11.35
C MET A 45 3.40 8.81 12.77
N ASN A 46 3.90 7.86 13.55
CA ASN A 46 3.41 7.60 14.91
C ASN A 46 1.88 7.43 14.96
N VAL A 47 1.37 6.61 14.06
CA VAL A 47 -0.05 6.49 13.73
C VAL A 47 -0.89 6.09 14.94
N GLU A 48 -0.46 5.09 15.71
CA GLU A 48 -1.22 4.61 16.85
C GLU A 48 -1.44 5.70 17.89
N LYS A 49 -0.40 6.47 18.20
CA LYS A 49 -0.46 7.57 19.15
C LYS A 49 -1.30 8.74 18.62
N GLU A 50 -1.12 9.08 17.35
CA GLU A 50 -1.75 10.26 16.76
C GLU A 50 -3.24 10.09 16.47
N ILE A 51 -3.65 8.92 15.97
CA ILE A 51 -5.05 8.68 15.56
C ILE A 51 -5.65 7.39 16.09
N GLY A 52 -4.92 6.62 16.90
CA GLY A 52 -5.44 5.42 17.55
C GLY A 52 -5.72 4.24 16.63
N VAL A 53 -5.18 4.24 15.41
CA VAL A 53 -5.30 3.09 14.50
C VAL A 53 -4.16 2.13 14.78
N GLU A 54 -4.49 0.88 15.08
CA GLU A 54 -3.52 -0.16 15.42
C GLU A 54 -3.31 -1.12 14.26
N LEU A 55 -2.15 -1.77 14.24
CA LEU A 55 -1.85 -2.88 13.33
C LEU A 55 -1.86 -4.21 14.08
N THR A 56 -2.46 -5.23 13.48
CA THR A 56 -2.37 -6.60 13.98
C THR A 56 -1.03 -7.23 13.60
N GLU A 57 -0.77 -8.43 14.08
CA GLU A 57 0.43 -9.19 13.69
C GLU A 57 0.48 -9.49 12.19
N SER A 58 -0.68 -9.56 11.54
CA SER A 58 -0.79 -9.76 10.10
C SER A 58 -0.85 -8.44 9.31
N PHE A 59 -0.59 -7.31 9.97
CA PHE A 59 -0.64 -5.97 9.39
C PHE A 59 -2.02 -5.54 8.89
N ALA A 60 -3.06 -6.08 9.49
CA ALA A 60 -4.41 -5.56 9.29
C ALA A 60 -4.65 -4.37 10.22
N MET A 61 -5.46 -3.42 9.77
CA MET A 61 -5.74 -2.21 10.55
C MET A 61 -6.95 -2.40 11.46
N LEU A 62 -6.87 -1.82 12.65
CA LEU A 62 -7.99 -1.73 13.60
C LEU A 62 -8.24 -0.27 13.95
N PRO A 63 -9.44 0.29 13.70
CA PRO A 63 -10.64 -0.38 13.13
C PRO A 63 -10.47 -0.82 11.69
N SER A 64 -11.21 -1.83 11.29
CA SER A 64 -11.08 -2.47 9.97
C SER A 64 -11.45 -1.58 8.79
N ALA A 65 -12.23 -0.53 9.02
CA ALA A 65 -12.61 0.43 8.00
C ALA A 65 -11.53 1.50 7.71
N SER A 66 -10.38 1.40 8.37
CA SER A 66 -9.26 2.33 8.17
C SER A 66 -8.61 2.14 6.81
N VAL A 67 -8.01 3.21 6.29
CA VAL A 67 -7.31 3.21 5.01
C VAL A 67 -5.90 3.74 5.22
N SER A 68 -4.93 3.13 4.55
CA SER A 68 -3.54 3.59 4.55
C SER A 68 -2.95 3.47 3.16
N GLY A 69 -2.04 4.36 2.81
CA GLY A 69 -1.41 4.35 1.49
C GLY A 69 -0.36 5.43 1.37
N LEU A 70 0.23 5.49 0.19
CA LEU A 70 1.23 6.48 -0.17
C LEU A 70 0.71 7.35 -1.31
N TYR A 71 1.19 8.57 -1.39
CA TYR A 71 0.92 9.46 -2.51
C TYR A 71 2.24 9.73 -3.22
N PHE A 72 2.33 9.36 -4.49
CA PHE A 72 3.47 9.67 -5.35
C PHE A 72 3.04 10.71 -6.35
N ALA A 73 3.45 11.95 -6.12
CA ALA A 73 3.16 13.06 -7.02
C ALA A 73 4.18 13.09 -8.15
N GLY A 74 3.71 13.21 -9.38
CA GLY A 74 4.59 13.30 -10.54
C GLY A 74 3.88 12.96 -11.82
N LYS A 75 4.28 13.63 -12.91
CA LYS A 75 3.69 13.41 -14.24
C LYS A 75 3.93 12.00 -14.77
N SER A 76 5.02 11.37 -14.35
CA SER A 76 5.41 10.03 -14.81
C SER A 76 4.93 8.91 -13.90
N SER A 77 4.24 9.24 -12.81
CA SER A 77 3.73 8.23 -11.88
C SER A 77 2.57 7.47 -12.51
N GLN A 78 2.66 6.15 -12.49
CA GLN A 78 1.63 5.26 -13.04
C GLN A 78 1.44 4.06 -12.12
N TYR A 79 0.21 3.58 -12.02
CA TYR A 79 -0.05 2.30 -11.38
C TYR A 79 0.52 1.18 -12.24
N PHE A 80 1.11 0.21 -11.58
CA PHE A 80 1.71 -0.94 -12.26
C PHE A 80 1.47 -2.20 -11.44
N ASN A 81 1.68 -3.34 -12.08
CA ASN A 81 1.64 -4.64 -11.45
C ASN A 81 3.08 -5.16 -11.36
N VAL A 82 3.53 -5.48 -10.16
CA VAL A 82 4.86 -6.05 -9.96
C VAL A 82 5.02 -7.38 -10.70
N GLY A 83 3.92 -8.14 -10.85
CA GLY A 83 3.95 -9.43 -11.51
C GLY A 83 4.55 -10.50 -10.61
N LYS A 84 5.09 -11.56 -11.23
CA LYS A 84 5.65 -12.70 -10.50
C LYS A 84 7.13 -12.46 -10.18
N VAL A 85 7.55 -12.91 -9.01
CA VAL A 85 8.93 -12.78 -8.55
C VAL A 85 9.59 -14.13 -8.37
N THR A 86 10.89 -14.19 -8.67
CA THR A 86 11.73 -15.39 -8.61
C THR A 86 12.42 -15.49 -7.25
N PRO A 87 12.99 -16.68 -6.89
CA PRO A 87 13.67 -16.82 -5.59
C PRO A 87 14.83 -15.85 -5.38
N ASP A 88 15.60 -15.55 -6.41
CA ASP A 88 16.71 -14.59 -6.33
C ASP A 88 16.20 -13.16 -6.08
N GLN A 89 15.08 -12.79 -6.66
CA GLN A 89 14.45 -11.50 -6.41
C GLN A 89 13.92 -11.41 -4.99
N VAL A 90 13.33 -12.47 -4.46
CA VAL A 90 12.88 -12.52 -3.06
C VAL A 90 14.08 -12.37 -2.12
N LYS A 91 15.19 -13.02 -2.40
CA LYS A 91 16.41 -12.91 -1.59
C LYS A 91 16.95 -11.49 -1.57
N GLU A 92 17.05 -10.86 -2.74
CA GLU A 92 17.51 -9.48 -2.85
C GLU A 92 16.60 -8.54 -2.08
N TYR A 93 15.31 -8.71 -2.21
CA TYR A 93 14.32 -7.92 -1.48
C TYR A 93 14.45 -8.08 0.03
N ALA A 94 14.57 -9.33 0.49
CA ALA A 94 14.75 -9.64 1.91
C ALA A 94 16.01 -8.98 2.47
N ASP A 95 17.12 -9.07 1.75
CA ASP A 95 18.39 -8.45 2.15
C ASP A 95 18.27 -6.93 2.27
N ARG A 96 17.66 -6.29 1.29
CA ARG A 96 17.44 -4.83 1.30
C ARG A 96 16.56 -4.37 2.46
N LYS A 97 15.54 -5.17 2.77
CA LYS A 97 14.59 -4.83 3.82
C LYS A 97 15.06 -5.25 5.21
N GLY A 98 16.13 -6.03 5.29
CA GLY A 98 16.60 -6.57 6.56
C GLY A 98 15.70 -7.64 7.13
N GLN A 99 14.98 -8.36 6.27
CA GLN A 99 14.11 -9.46 6.64
C GLN A 99 14.79 -10.79 6.36
N ASP A 100 14.38 -11.81 7.12
CA ASP A 100 14.69 -13.19 6.82
C ASP A 100 14.04 -13.63 5.49
N PHE A 101 14.72 -14.49 4.72
CA PHE A 101 14.22 -14.96 3.43
C PHE A 101 12.83 -15.60 3.55
N LYS A 102 12.63 -16.44 4.54
CA LYS A 102 11.33 -17.10 4.76
C LYS A 102 10.21 -16.11 5.10
N THR A 103 10.53 -15.07 5.83
CA THR A 103 9.57 -13.99 6.15
C THR A 103 9.18 -13.22 4.89
N ALA A 104 10.15 -12.83 4.07
CA ALA A 104 9.89 -12.14 2.81
C ALA A 104 9.08 -13.03 1.85
N GLU A 105 9.43 -14.29 1.74
CA GLU A 105 8.73 -15.27 0.92
C GLU A 105 7.27 -15.40 1.33
N ARG A 106 7.00 -15.42 2.62
CA ARG A 106 5.64 -15.49 3.17
C ARG A 106 4.82 -14.25 2.77
N TRP A 107 5.38 -13.06 2.90
CA TRP A 107 4.66 -11.82 2.59
C TRP A 107 4.49 -11.60 1.08
N LEU A 108 5.35 -12.18 0.26
CA LEU A 108 5.25 -12.11 -1.19
C LEU A 108 4.56 -13.34 -1.80
N SER A 109 4.01 -14.22 -0.97
CA SER A 109 3.40 -15.47 -1.37
C SER A 109 2.45 -15.37 -2.59
N PRO A 110 1.53 -14.38 -2.66
CA PRO A 110 0.61 -14.29 -3.79
C PRO A 110 1.27 -13.99 -5.13
N ILE A 111 2.49 -13.50 -5.14
CA ILE A 111 3.18 -13.09 -6.37
C ILE A 111 4.44 -13.91 -6.68
N LEU A 112 4.65 -15.02 -5.97
CA LEU A 112 5.78 -15.90 -6.25
C LEU A 112 5.59 -16.64 -7.58
N SER A 113 6.68 -16.77 -8.35
CA SER A 113 6.68 -17.56 -9.58
C SER A 113 6.91 -19.06 -9.31
N TYR A 114 7.04 -19.43 -8.06
CA TYR A 114 7.38 -20.78 -7.60
C TYR A 114 6.61 -21.13 -6.34
N GLU A 115 6.60 -22.41 -5.99
CA GLU A 115 6.07 -22.88 -4.71
C GLU A 115 7.21 -23.02 -3.70
N PRO A 116 7.10 -22.35 -2.55
CA PRO A 116 8.14 -22.44 -1.53
C PRO A 116 8.21 -23.79 -0.86
#